data_229b86b261d889503168c93d59a3c424
#
_entry.id   229b86b261d889503168c93d59a3c424
#
_cell.length_a   1.000
_cell.length_b   1.000
_cell.length_c   1.000
_cell.angle_alpha   90.00
_cell.angle_beta   90.00
_cell.angle_gamma   90.00
#
_symmetry.space_group_name_H-M   'P 1'
#
loop_
_entity.id
_entity.type
_entity.pdbx_description
1 polymer ?
#
loop_
_entity_poly.entity_id
_entity_poly.type
_entity_poly.pdbx_seq_one_letter_code
_entity_poly.pdbx_strand_id
1 'polypeptide(L)'
;KSMIYLNDAKDTNGPFQLVKNSNSFFNAIKTSINLNKTYPNTRFTNEDVEKISQSKNLQTLTGKAGTLIFFDPSLIHRGAPLLSSERYAITNYYDSEHNYYNSIEKIPPECRF
;
A
#
# COMPACT_ATOMS: atom_id res chain seq x y z
N LYS A 1 2.91 -7.92 -4.00
CA LYS A 1 4.05 -6.99 -3.90
C LYS A 1 4.91 -7.34 -2.70
N SER A 2 6.18 -6.91 -2.72
CA SER A 2 7.00 -6.86 -1.51
C SER A 2 7.64 -5.48 -1.36
N MET A 3 7.99 -5.15 -0.11
CA MET A 3 8.70 -3.92 0.23
C MET A 3 9.80 -4.25 1.23
N ILE A 4 10.99 -3.68 1.05
CA ILE A 4 12.12 -3.81 1.98
C ILE A 4 12.46 -2.42 2.50
N TYR A 5 12.52 -2.24 3.82
CA TYR A 5 13.02 -1.03 4.43
C TYR A 5 14.54 -0.94 4.33
N LEU A 6 15.07 0.16 3.81
CA LEU A 6 16.51 0.41 3.71
C LEU A 6 17.06 1.13 4.95
N ASN A 7 16.19 1.78 5.72
CA ASN A 7 16.49 2.35 7.03
C ASN A 7 15.38 1.97 8.03
N ASP A 8 15.60 2.21 9.32
CA ASP A 8 14.61 1.92 10.34
C ASP A 8 13.30 2.68 10.08
N ALA A 9 12.19 1.96 9.96
CA ALA A 9 10.86 2.54 9.84
C ALA A 9 10.21 2.64 11.23
N LYS A 10 9.99 3.86 11.68
CA LYS A 10 9.38 4.22 12.96
C LYS A 10 8.06 4.97 12.72
N ASP A 11 7.27 5.17 13.75
CA ASP A 11 5.98 5.87 13.64
C ASP A 11 6.10 7.30 13.09
N THR A 12 7.27 7.92 13.22
CA THR A 12 7.51 9.32 12.83
C THR A 12 8.08 9.51 11.43
N ASN A 13 8.59 8.45 10.79
CA ASN A 13 9.22 8.54 9.47
C ASN A 13 8.45 7.82 8.36
N GLY A 14 7.13 7.79 8.46
CA GLY A 14 6.26 7.32 7.39
C GLY A 14 6.25 5.80 7.18
N PRO A 15 6.06 4.97 8.21
CA PRO A 15 6.00 3.53 8.07
C PRO A 15 4.87 3.11 7.12
N PHE A 16 4.97 1.90 6.60
CA PHE A 16 3.92 1.34 5.77
C PHE A 16 2.67 1.03 6.59
N GLN A 17 1.52 1.40 6.08
CA GLN A 17 0.22 1.15 6.70
C GLN A 17 -0.67 0.36 5.75
N LEU A 18 -1.46 -0.54 6.30
CA LEU A 18 -2.49 -1.29 5.58
C LEU A 18 -3.73 -1.49 6.42
N VAL A 19 -4.87 -1.69 5.75
CA VAL A 19 -6.14 -2.03 6.40
C VAL A 19 -6.37 -3.53 6.24
N LYS A 20 -6.42 -4.25 7.36
CA LYS A 20 -6.66 -5.70 7.36
C LYS A 20 -7.97 -6.05 6.67
N ASN A 21 -7.93 -7.12 5.87
CA ASN A 21 -9.09 -7.70 5.19
C ASN A 21 -9.81 -6.74 4.21
N SER A 22 -9.20 -5.62 3.85
CA SER A 22 -9.81 -4.65 2.93
C SER A 22 -9.86 -5.14 1.48
N ASN A 23 -9.14 -6.20 1.13
CA ASN A 23 -9.19 -6.88 -0.17
C ASN A 23 -10.40 -7.81 -0.35
N SER A 24 -11.14 -8.13 0.72
CA SER A 24 -12.40 -8.88 0.59
C SER A 24 -13.47 -8.01 -0.08
N PHE A 25 -14.17 -8.57 -1.07
CA PHE A 25 -15.24 -7.89 -1.79
C PHE A 25 -16.27 -7.22 -0.87
N PHE A 26 -16.76 -7.96 0.13
CA PHE A 26 -17.72 -7.41 1.10
C PHE A 26 -17.16 -6.26 1.94
N ASN A 27 -15.90 -6.39 2.37
CA ASN A 27 -15.26 -5.33 3.15
C ASN A 27 -14.94 -4.11 2.30
N ALA A 28 -14.58 -4.29 1.03
CA ALA A 28 -14.36 -3.20 0.10
C ALA A 28 -15.66 -2.40 -0.15
N ILE A 29 -16.79 -3.09 -0.38
CA ILE A 29 -18.10 -2.44 -0.52
C ILE A 29 -18.49 -1.73 0.79
N LYS A 30 -18.38 -2.40 1.93
CA LYS A 30 -18.69 -1.82 3.25
C LYS A 30 -17.86 -0.56 3.52
N THR A 31 -16.58 -0.59 3.19
CA THR A 31 -15.69 0.57 3.32
C THR A 31 -16.13 1.71 2.40
N SER A 32 -16.48 1.42 1.14
CA SER A 32 -16.97 2.42 0.19
C SER A 32 -18.27 3.09 0.67
N ILE A 33 -19.21 2.30 1.19
CA ILE A 33 -20.47 2.82 1.77
C ILE A 33 -20.17 3.72 2.98
N ASN A 34 -19.35 3.25 3.93
CA ASN A 34 -19.02 4.00 5.14
C ASN A 34 -18.30 5.32 4.85
N LEU A 35 -17.55 5.38 3.75
CA LEU A 35 -16.84 6.58 3.30
C LEU A 35 -17.64 7.42 2.31
N ASN A 36 -18.87 7.00 1.97
CA ASN A 36 -19.70 7.63 0.94
C ASN A 36 -18.95 7.78 -0.40
N LYS A 37 -18.29 6.70 -0.85
CA LYS A 37 -17.54 6.65 -2.10
C LYS A 37 -18.09 5.59 -3.03
N THR A 38 -17.93 5.83 -4.33
CA THR A 38 -18.28 4.84 -5.36
C THR A 38 -17.32 3.66 -5.31
N TYR A 39 -17.81 2.46 -5.57
CA TYR A 39 -17.00 1.27 -5.73
C TYR A 39 -16.81 0.97 -7.25
N PRO A 40 -15.62 0.57 -7.70
CA PRO A 40 -14.35 0.46 -6.97
C PRO A 40 -13.68 1.82 -6.75
N ASN A 41 -13.10 2.03 -5.56
CA ASN A 41 -12.33 3.21 -5.26
C ASN A 41 -10.86 2.82 -4.96
N THR A 42 -9.94 3.48 -5.63
CA THR A 42 -8.50 3.22 -5.52
C THR A 42 -7.73 4.33 -4.80
N ARG A 43 -8.41 5.42 -4.42
CA ARG A 43 -7.76 6.55 -3.76
C ARG A 43 -8.53 6.97 -2.51
N PHE A 44 -7.79 7.11 -1.41
CA PHE A 44 -8.31 7.48 -0.10
C PHE A 44 -7.60 8.74 0.39
N THR A 45 -8.37 9.68 0.94
CA THR A 45 -7.84 10.90 1.58
C THR A 45 -7.35 10.59 2.99
N ASN A 46 -6.66 11.53 3.63
CA ASN A 46 -6.27 11.38 5.03
C ASN A 46 -7.49 11.24 5.96
N GLU A 47 -8.57 11.98 5.69
CA GLU A 47 -9.84 11.89 6.43
C GLU A 47 -10.49 10.51 6.29
N ASP A 48 -10.43 9.90 5.09
CA ASP A 48 -10.91 8.53 4.89
C ASP A 48 -10.12 7.55 5.75
N VAL A 49 -8.80 7.72 5.80
CA VAL A 49 -7.93 6.85 6.59
C VAL A 49 -8.17 7.03 8.09
N GLU A 50 -8.45 8.23 8.55
CA GLU A 50 -8.83 8.48 9.94
C GLU A 50 -10.13 7.75 10.31
N LYS A 51 -11.16 7.84 9.47
CA LYS A 51 -12.41 7.08 9.65
C LYS A 51 -12.18 5.57 9.67
N ILE A 52 -11.32 5.06 8.79
CA ILE A 52 -10.94 3.65 8.76
C ILE A 52 -10.18 3.27 10.05
N SER A 53 -9.28 4.13 10.54
CA SER A 53 -8.49 3.86 11.74
C SER A 53 -9.35 3.72 12.99
N GLN A 54 -10.45 4.45 13.08
CA GLN A 54 -11.42 4.34 14.16
C GLN A 54 -12.05 2.94 14.24
N SER A 55 -12.11 2.20 13.15
CA SER A 55 -12.57 0.80 13.13
C SER A 55 -11.51 -0.21 13.61
N LYS A 56 -10.33 0.22 14.03
CA LYS A 56 -9.18 -0.59 14.50
C LYS A 56 -8.63 -1.58 13.48
N ASN A 57 -8.93 -1.41 12.21
CA ASN A 57 -8.43 -2.29 11.13
C ASN A 57 -7.13 -1.78 10.49
N LEU A 58 -6.69 -0.56 10.80
CA LEU A 58 -5.44 0.00 10.31
C LEU A 58 -4.26 -0.59 11.07
N GLN A 59 -3.31 -1.16 10.34
CA GLN A 59 -2.06 -1.68 10.88
C GLN A 59 -0.91 -0.80 10.41
N THR A 60 -0.07 -0.37 11.34
CA THR A 60 1.19 0.32 11.06
C THR A 60 2.33 -0.66 11.21
N LEU A 61 3.12 -0.82 10.17
CA LEU A 61 4.24 -1.77 10.12
C LEU A 61 5.55 -1.01 10.30
N THR A 62 6.01 -0.94 11.53
CA THR A 62 7.35 -0.46 11.86
C THR A 62 8.36 -1.59 11.79
N GLY A 63 9.65 -1.27 11.62
CA GLY A 63 10.69 -2.30 11.58
C GLY A 63 12.08 -1.72 11.37
N LYS A 64 13.08 -2.55 11.59
CA LYS A 64 14.48 -2.23 11.32
C LYS A 64 14.80 -2.22 9.83
N ALA A 65 15.89 -1.57 9.45
CA ALA A 65 16.48 -1.74 8.12
C ALA A 65 16.60 -3.24 7.79
N GLY A 66 16.26 -3.61 6.55
CA GLY A 66 16.19 -5.01 6.11
C GLY A 66 14.86 -5.71 6.39
N THR A 67 13.91 -5.07 7.08
CA THR A 67 12.56 -5.64 7.25
C THR A 67 11.90 -5.82 5.90
N LEU A 68 11.50 -7.06 5.59
CA LEU A 68 10.79 -7.43 4.38
C LEU A 68 9.30 -7.60 4.69
N ILE A 69 8.46 -6.93 3.92
CA ILE A 69 7.01 -6.97 4.02
C ILE A 69 6.46 -7.56 2.72
N PHE A 70 5.70 -8.66 2.81
CA PHE A 70 4.88 -9.18 1.73
C PHE A 70 3.43 -8.79 1.93
N PHE A 71 2.79 -8.28 0.91
CA PHE A 71 1.40 -7.86 1.00
C PHE A 71 0.65 -7.99 -0.33
N ASP A 72 -0.65 -8.21 -0.24
CA ASP A 72 -1.56 -8.15 -1.37
C ASP A 72 -1.81 -6.68 -1.75
N PRO A 73 -1.45 -6.23 -2.96
CA PRO A 73 -1.65 -4.85 -3.38
C PRO A 73 -3.12 -4.41 -3.47
N SER A 74 -4.07 -5.33 -3.46
CA SER A 74 -5.50 -5.03 -3.42
C SER A 74 -5.99 -4.58 -2.04
N LEU A 75 -5.20 -4.79 -0.98
CA LEU A 75 -5.43 -4.17 0.33
C LEU A 75 -5.34 -2.65 0.22
N ILE A 76 -6.19 -1.94 0.96
CA ILE A 76 -6.02 -0.51 1.18
C ILE A 76 -4.70 -0.31 1.93
N HIS A 77 -3.77 0.40 1.32
CA HIS A 77 -2.44 0.60 1.87
C HIS A 77 -1.86 1.97 1.51
N ARG A 78 -0.93 2.44 2.34
CA ARG A 78 -0.19 3.69 2.11
C ARG A 78 1.15 3.72 2.85
N GLY A 79 2.01 4.69 2.51
CA GLY A 79 3.01 5.20 3.46
C GLY A 79 2.33 6.17 4.43
N ALA A 80 2.58 6.05 5.72
CA ALA A 80 2.15 7.05 6.68
C ALA A 80 2.82 8.41 6.40
N PRO A 81 2.26 9.54 6.87
CA PRO A 81 2.90 10.84 6.75
C PRO A 81 4.30 10.86 7.39
N LEU A 82 5.23 11.59 6.77
CA LEU A 82 6.55 11.87 7.34
C LEU A 82 6.43 13.00 8.37
N LEU A 83 6.81 12.75 9.60
CA LEU A 83 6.73 13.72 10.68
C LEU A 83 8.10 14.29 11.06
N SER A 84 9.17 13.49 11.00
CA SER A 84 10.49 13.92 11.51
C SER A 84 11.70 13.49 10.68
N SER A 85 11.61 12.48 9.86
CA SER A 85 12.73 11.93 9.11
C SER A 85 12.27 11.15 7.88
N GLU A 86 13.19 10.78 7.00
CA GLU A 86 12.91 10.09 5.76
C GLU A 86 12.82 8.58 5.97
N ARG A 87 12.01 7.93 5.15
CA ARG A 87 11.99 6.48 4.98
C ARG A 87 12.45 6.14 3.57
N TYR A 88 13.41 5.24 3.49
CA TYR A 88 13.86 4.64 2.24
C TYR A 88 13.36 3.20 2.15
N ALA A 89 12.77 2.84 1.02
CA ALA A 89 12.28 1.48 0.80
C ALA A 89 12.36 1.11 -0.68
N ILE A 90 12.65 -0.15 -0.95
CA ILE A 90 12.52 -0.75 -2.28
C ILE A 90 11.21 -1.50 -2.34
N THR A 91 10.41 -1.26 -3.39
CA THR A 91 9.17 -1.99 -3.62
C THR A 91 9.30 -2.82 -4.89
N ASN A 92 9.05 -4.13 -4.78
CA ASN A 92 9.02 -5.05 -5.90
C ASN A 92 7.58 -5.39 -6.28
N TYR A 93 7.35 -5.44 -7.58
CA TYR A 93 6.08 -5.83 -8.17
C TYR A 93 6.26 -7.20 -8.80
N TYR A 94 5.33 -8.10 -8.49
CA TYR A 94 5.27 -9.43 -9.10
C TYR A 94 4.00 -9.51 -9.93
N ASP A 95 4.13 -10.02 -11.13
CA ASP A 95 3.01 -10.21 -12.03
C ASP A 95 3.05 -11.62 -12.63
N SER A 96 1.92 -12.09 -13.18
CA SER A 96 1.91 -13.33 -13.92
C SER A 96 2.61 -13.15 -15.28
N GLU A 97 3.15 -14.23 -15.80
CA GLU A 97 3.81 -14.23 -17.12
C GLU A 97 2.92 -13.62 -18.21
N HIS A 98 1.62 -13.89 -18.17
CA HIS A 98 0.66 -13.36 -19.13
C HIS A 98 0.55 -11.83 -19.08
N ASN A 99 0.57 -11.24 -17.89
CA ASN A 99 0.50 -9.79 -17.72
C ASN A 99 1.85 -9.11 -18.00
N TYR A 100 2.96 -9.83 -17.80
CA TYR A 100 4.30 -9.33 -18.04
C TYR A 100 4.50 -8.84 -19.50
N TYR A 101 4.12 -9.65 -20.47
CA TYR A 101 4.24 -9.26 -21.88
C TYR A 101 3.40 -8.03 -22.22
N ASN A 102 2.18 -7.96 -21.72
CA ASN A 102 1.30 -6.79 -21.91
C ASN A 102 1.83 -5.52 -21.22
N SER A 103 2.63 -5.67 -20.16
CA SER A 103 3.23 -4.55 -19.44
C SER A 103 4.50 -4.03 -20.14
N ILE A 104 5.33 -4.93 -20.68
CA ILE A 104 6.58 -4.57 -21.38
C ILE A 104 6.30 -3.75 -22.63
N GLU A 105 5.23 -4.03 -23.35
CA GLU A 105 4.86 -3.24 -24.54
C GLU A 105 4.58 -1.77 -24.23
N LYS A 106 4.19 -1.46 -22.99
CA LYS A 106 3.94 -0.09 -22.52
C LYS A 106 5.19 0.62 -21.98
N ILE A 107 6.29 -0.10 -21.82
CA ILE A 107 7.56 0.48 -21.40
C ILE A 107 8.27 1.01 -22.64
N PRO A 108 8.72 2.28 -22.66
CA PRO A 108 9.51 2.81 -23.75
C PRO A 108 10.71 1.90 -24.07
N PRO A 109 11.02 1.64 -25.36
CA PRO A 109 12.08 0.69 -25.74
C PRO A 109 13.42 0.96 -25.07
N GLU A 110 13.78 2.22 -24.85
CA GLU A 110 15.00 2.66 -24.19
C GLU A 110 15.06 2.33 -22.68
N CYS A 111 13.93 1.95 -22.09
CA CYS A 111 13.83 1.56 -20.69
C CYS A 111 13.69 0.04 -20.48
N ARG A 112 13.76 -0.76 -21.56
CA ARG A 112 13.69 -2.22 -21.49
C ARG A 112 15.09 -2.80 -21.27
N PHE A 113 15.24 -3.61 -20.24
CA PHE A 113 16.49 -4.32 -19.91
C PHE A 113 16.52 -5.67 -20.59
#